data_0e8acc20456347d9b0883e247ed7035b
#
_entry.id   0e8acc20456347d9b0883e247ed7035b
#
_cell.length_a   1.000
_cell.length_b   1.000
_cell.length_c   1.000
_cell.angle_alpha   90.00
_cell.angle_beta   90.00
_cell.angle_gamma   90.00
#
_symmetry.space_group_name_H-M   'P 1'
#
loop_
_entity.id
_entity.type
_entity.pdbx_description
1 polymer ?
#
loop_
_entity_poly.entity_id
_entity_poly.type
_entity_poly.pdbx_seq_one_letter_code
_entity_poly.pdbx_strand_id
1 'polypeptide(L)'
;MKSIGRGETTYGASRHRAREYRSEGNMEAIGERRALPGSINLATLKRRLAPTDRRIRAAVENLHANLWTHTSVSDLARSVNMSRWHFSHLFKAQMSQSPSQYMRTLRMQEAQRILSETFLSVKEISTMLGNIDRSHFSREFKVFCGQSPTEFRKRLNASQPQDPTQYASK
;
A
#
# COMPACT_ATOMS: atom_id res chain seq x y z
N MET A 1 -47.03 -3.05 -17.89
CA MET A 1 -46.26 -3.02 -16.62
C MET A 1 -44.99 -3.78 -16.82
N LYS A 2 -43.84 -3.10 -17.01
CA LYS A 2 -42.52 -3.73 -17.20
C LYS A 2 -41.70 -3.52 -15.94
N SER A 3 -41.37 -4.63 -15.27
CA SER A 3 -40.51 -4.67 -14.09
C SER A 3 -39.04 -4.48 -14.53
N ILE A 4 -38.39 -3.46 -13.99
CA ILE A 4 -36.97 -3.20 -14.22
C ILE A 4 -36.21 -3.91 -13.11
N GLY A 5 -35.53 -5.01 -13.45
CA GLY A 5 -34.59 -5.70 -12.57
C GLY A 5 -33.39 -4.80 -12.23
N ARG A 6 -33.16 -4.53 -10.95
CA ARG A 6 -31.96 -3.86 -10.46
C ARG A 6 -30.81 -4.86 -10.47
N GLY A 7 -29.77 -4.59 -11.24
CA GLY A 7 -28.52 -5.33 -11.21
C GLY A 7 -27.81 -5.13 -9.88
N GLU A 8 -27.70 -6.18 -9.09
CA GLU A 8 -26.83 -6.23 -7.91
C GLU A 8 -25.38 -6.25 -8.37
N THR A 9 -24.69 -5.17 -8.08
CA THR A 9 -23.26 -5.01 -8.36
C THR A 9 -22.47 -5.88 -7.39
N THR A 10 -21.69 -6.80 -7.92
CA THR A 10 -20.78 -7.73 -7.23
C THR A 10 -19.63 -7.06 -6.47
N TYR A 11 -19.92 -6.06 -5.66
CA TYR A 11 -18.92 -5.34 -4.85
C TYR A 11 -18.51 -6.10 -3.57
N GLY A 12 -19.23 -7.15 -3.19
CA GLY A 12 -18.99 -7.93 -1.98
C GLY A 12 -17.75 -8.85 -2.03
N ALA A 13 -17.45 -9.41 -3.19
CA ALA A 13 -16.39 -10.42 -3.32
C ALA A 13 -14.97 -9.86 -3.14
N SER A 14 -14.72 -8.62 -3.58
CA SER A 14 -13.41 -7.99 -3.44
C SER A 14 -13.05 -7.63 -2.00
N ARG A 15 -14.03 -7.29 -1.17
CA ARG A 15 -13.79 -6.97 0.26
C ARG A 15 -13.49 -8.21 1.10
N HIS A 16 -14.07 -9.35 0.75
CA HIS A 16 -13.81 -10.62 1.45
C HIS A 16 -12.38 -11.12 1.19
N ARG A 17 -11.91 -11.09 -0.07
CA ARG A 17 -10.52 -11.47 -0.40
C ARG A 17 -9.47 -10.61 0.26
N ALA A 18 -9.71 -9.30 0.36
CA ALA A 18 -8.80 -8.39 1.06
C ALA A 18 -8.71 -8.69 2.57
N ARG A 19 -9.77 -9.22 3.16
CA ARG A 19 -9.82 -9.56 4.59
C ARG A 19 -9.17 -10.91 4.89
N GLU A 20 -9.33 -11.90 4.03
CA GLU A 20 -8.67 -13.22 4.15
C GLU A 20 -7.15 -13.09 3.97
N TYR A 21 -6.69 -12.23 3.04
CA TYR A 21 -5.26 -11.97 2.85
C TYR A 21 -4.58 -11.32 4.06
N ARG A 22 -5.35 -10.65 4.94
CA ARG A 22 -4.85 -9.98 6.15
C ARG A 22 -4.61 -10.93 7.33
N SER A 23 -5.32 -12.08 7.38
CA SER A 23 -5.29 -13.00 8.53
C SER A 23 -4.21 -14.09 8.46
N GLU A 24 -3.66 -14.37 7.27
CA GLU A 24 -2.71 -15.48 7.07
C GLU A 24 -1.26 -15.07 6.79
N GLY A 25 -0.96 -13.76 6.75
CA GLY A 25 0.38 -13.22 6.56
C GLY A 25 1.21 -13.30 7.84
N ASN A 26 1.81 -14.44 8.12
CA ASN A 26 2.82 -14.66 9.14
C ASN A 26 3.94 -13.59 9.03
N MET A 27 3.92 -12.61 9.94
CA MET A 27 4.86 -11.47 9.97
C MET A 27 6.25 -11.83 10.49
N GLU A 28 6.50 -13.08 10.86
CA GLU A 28 7.77 -13.49 11.49
C GLU A 28 8.77 -14.20 10.58
N ALA A 29 8.41 -14.54 9.34
CA ALA A 29 9.25 -15.36 8.48
C ALA A 29 9.99 -14.60 7.36
N ILE A 30 10.07 -13.25 7.40
CA ILE A 30 10.89 -12.48 6.45
C ILE A 30 12.22 -12.13 7.12
N GLY A 31 12.92 -13.17 7.53
CA GLY A 31 14.35 -13.12 7.81
C GLY A 31 15.12 -12.88 6.52
N GLU A 32 15.96 -11.85 6.54
CA GLU A 32 17.15 -11.67 5.72
C GLU A 32 17.05 -12.02 4.23
N ARG A 33 16.23 -11.29 3.46
CA ARG A 33 16.43 -11.21 2.02
C ARG A 33 17.17 -9.92 1.69
N ARG A 34 18.33 -10.11 1.10
CA ARG A 34 19.31 -9.15 0.57
C ARG A 34 18.60 -7.90 0.04
N ALA A 35 18.66 -6.81 0.82
CA ALA A 35 18.05 -5.53 0.48
C ALA A 35 18.63 -5.02 -0.84
N LEU A 36 17.78 -4.70 -1.80
CA LEU A 36 18.17 -3.97 -3.00
C LEU A 36 18.74 -2.61 -2.60
N PRO A 37 19.79 -2.09 -3.24
CA PRO A 37 20.33 -0.77 -2.93
C PRO A 37 19.24 0.29 -3.18
N GLY A 38 18.84 0.98 -2.12
CA GLY A 38 17.73 1.95 -2.11
C GLY A 38 16.51 1.51 -1.29
N SER A 39 16.44 0.26 -0.85
CA SER A 39 15.38 -0.22 0.04
C SER A 39 15.67 0.24 1.48
N ILE A 40 15.07 1.35 1.86
CA ILE A 40 15.08 1.79 3.26
C ILE A 40 14.23 0.80 4.06
N ASN A 41 14.87 0.02 4.92
CA ASN A 41 14.18 -0.89 5.81
C ASN A 41 13.19 -0.12 6.68
N LEU A 42 11.89 -0.40 6.52
CA LEU A 42 10.79 0.27 7.22
C LEU A 42 10.95 0.21 8.74
N ALA A 43 11.53 -0.87 9.28
CA ALA A 43 11.82 -0.99 10.71
C ALA A 43 12.91 -0.01 11.15
N THR A 44 13.93 0.22 10.33
CA THR A 44 15.00 1.18 10.60
C THR A 44 14.47 2.62 10.50
N LEU A 45 13.57 2.89 9.56
CA LEU A 45 12.91 4.18 9.42
C LEU A 45 11.98 4.45 10.62
N LYS A 46 11.18 3.47 11.03
CA LYS A 46 10.33 3.56 12.23
C LYS A 46 11.14 3.88 13.49
N ARG A 47 12.32 3.31 13.64
CA ARG A 47 13.18 3.49 14.83
C ARG A 47 13.90 4.85 14.83
N ARG A 48 14.26 5.40 13.66
CA ARG A 48 14.93 6.71 13.53
C ARG A 48 13.99 7.89 13.55
N LEU A 49 12.72 7.70 13.20
CA LEU A 49 11.71 8.75 13.00
C LEU A 49 10.45 8.52 13.84
N ALA A 50 10.58 7.84 15.01
CA ALA A 50 9.45 7.75 15.91
C ALA A 50 9.02 9.15 16.34
N PRO A 51 7.79 9.59 16.03
CA PRO A 51 7.34 10.92 16.40
C PRO A 51 7.33 11.06 17.92
N THR A 52 7.82 12.19 18.40
CA THR A 52 7.86 12.49 19.84
C THR A 52 6.47 12.76 20.40
N ASP A 53 5.61 13.41 19.60
CA ASP A 53 4.21 13.69 19.98
C ASP A 53 3.36 12.42 19.87
N ARG A 54 2.72 12.03 20.96
CA ARG A 54 1.84 10.86 21.07
C ARG A 54 0.70 10.87 20.03
N ARG A 55 0.17 12.03 19.70
CA ARG A 55 -0.93 12.16 18.73
C ARG A 55 -0.44 11.87 17.30
N ILE A 56 0.74 12.35 16.93
CA ILE A 56 1.33 12.04 15.63
C ILE A 56 1.66 10.55 15.53
N ARG A 57 2.18 9.96 16.61
CA ARG A 57 2.42 8.51 16.66
C ARG A 57 1.13 7.72 16.45
N ALA A 58 0.06 8.06 17.17
CA ALA A 58 -1.25 7.40 17.02
C ALA A 58 -1.81 7.57 15.60
N ALA A 59 -1.64 8.74 14.97
CA ALA A 59 -2.06 8.95 13.60
C ALA A 59 -1.26 8.11 12.60
N VAL A 60 0.04 7.94 12.80
CA VAL A 60 0.90 7.07 11.98
C VAL A 60 0.49 5.60 12.14
N GLU A 61 0.27 5.14 13.36
CA GLU A 61 -0.22 3.79 13.65
C GLU A 61 -1.58 3.52 13.00
N ASN A 62 -2.52 4.47 13.13
CA ASN A 62 -3.82 4.40 12.48
C ASN A 62 -3.68 4.31 10.95
N LEU A 63 -2.81 5.10 10.36
CA LEU A 63 -2.57 5.08 8.93
C LEU A 63 -2.02 3.72 8.45
N HIS A 64 -1.07 3.14 9.18
CA HIS A 64 -0.55 1.80 8.87
C HIS A 64 -1.62 0.72 9.00
N ALA A 65 -2.48 0.80 10.02
CA ALA A 65 -3.56 -0.15 10.22
C ALA A 65 -4.67 -0.05 9.16
N ASN A 66 -4.88 1.15 8.60
CA ASN A 66 -5.96 1.46 7.69
C ASN A 66 -5.50 1.89 6.30
N LEU A 67 -4.35 1.40 5.84
CA LEU A 67 -3.76 1.77 4.55
C LEU A 67 -4.67 1.43 3.35
N TRP A 68 -5.50 0.42 3.50
CA TRP A 68 -6.46 -0.09 2.52
C TRP A 68 -7.75 0.73 2.40
N THR A 69 -7.97 1.67 3.30
CA THR A 69 -9.16 2.54 3.29
C THR A 69 -8.83 3.89 2.67
N HIS A 70 -9.85 4.52 2.10
CA HIS A 70 -9.73 5.89 1.60
C HIS A 70 -9.68 6.86 2.80
N THR A 71 -8.51 7.00 3.41
CA THR A 71 -8.30 7.92 4.52
C THR A 71 -7.73 9.24 3.99
N SER A 72 -8.36 10.35 4.35
CA SER A 72 -7.86 11.70 4.05
C SER A 72 -7.01 12.26 5.20
N VAL A 73 -6.22 13.30 4.91
CA VAL A 73 -5.47 14.03 5.94
C VAL A 73 -6.40 14.64 7.00
N SER A 74 -7.61 15.04 6.61
CA SER A 74 -8.63 15.56 7.54
C SER A 74 -9.14 14.49 8.48
N ASP A 75 -9.31 13.26 8.00
CA ASP A 75 -9.76 12.15 8.83
C ASP A 75 -8.68 11.74 9.84
N LEU A 76 -7.42 11.73 9.42
CA LEU A 76 -6.29 11.50 10.33
C LEU A 76 -6.20 12.60 11.41
N ALA A 77 -6.33 13.87 11.03
CA ALA A 77 -6.33 14.96 11.99
C ALA A 77 -7.47 14.83 13.01
N ARG A 78 -8.68 14.50 12.52
CA ARG A 78 -9.86 14.30 13.35
C ARG A 78 -9.70 13.11 14.31
N SER A 79 -9.08 12.02 13.87
CA SER A 79 -8.86 10.83 14.71
C SER A 79 -7.96 11.09 15.93
N VAL A 80 -7.19 12.17 15.89
CA VAL A 80 -6.31 12.60 17.01
C VAL A 80 -6.72 13.94 17.62
N ASN A 81 -7.98 14.36 17.40
CA ASN A 81 -8.57 15.60 17.92
C ASN A 81 -7.76 16.85 17.57
N MET A 82 -7.29 16.96 16.32
CA MET A 82 -6.54 18.10 15.82
C MET A 82 -7.23 18.74 14.62
N SER A 83 -7.07 20.05 14.45
CA SER A 83 -7.40 20.71 13.19
C SER A 83 -6.42 20.23 12.09
N ARG A 84 -6.90 20.17 10.85
CA ARG A 84 -6.06 19.77 9.69
C ARG A 84 -4.78 20.61 9.58
N TRP A 85 -4.87 21.91 9.84
CA TRP A 85 -3.74 22.83 9.78
C TRP A 85 -2.69 22.47 10.84
N HIS A 86 -3.08 22.39 12.11
CA HIS A 86 -2.18 22.07 13.22
C HIS A 86 -1.55 20.69 13.02
N PHE A 87 -2.38 19.68 12.67
CA PHE A 87 -1.90 18.33 12.38
C PHE A 87 -0.83 18.32 11.29
N SER A 88 -1.08 19.01 10.15
CA SER A 88 -0.14 19.01 9.02
C SER A 88 1.19 19.67 9.37
N HIS A 89 1.18 20.75 10.15
CA HIS A 89 2.38 21.44 10.61
C HIS A 89 3.19 20.58 11.59
N LEU A 90 2.51 20.04 12.61
CA LEU A 90 3.16 19.20 13.62
C LEU A 90 3.70 17.91 12.99
N PHE A 91 2.92 17.28 12.11
CA PHE A 91 3.34 16.08 11.38
C PHE A 91 4.61 16.36 10.55
N LYS A 92 4.61 17.44 9.77
CA LYS A 92 5.78 17.82 8.96
C LYS A 92 7.00 18.13 9.82
N ALA A 93 6.83 18.81 10.95
CA ALA A 93 7.92 19.09 11.87
C ALA A 93 8.56 17.82 12.46
N GLN A 94 7.76 16.80 12.74
CA GLN A 94 8.24 15.55 13.34
C GLN A 94 8.66 14.48 12.33
N MET A 95 8.00 14.41 11.18
CA MET A 95 8.23 13.39 10.16
C MET A 95 9.05 13.89 8.97
N SER A 96 9.47 15.17 8.96
CA SER A 96 10.22 15.83 7.89
C SER A 96 9.54 15.81 6.51
N GLN A 97 8.27 15.41 6.45
CA GLN A 97 7.45 15.36 5.24
C GLN A 97 5.98 15.59 5.57
N SER A 98 5.21 16.07 4.59
CA SER A 98 3.78 16.30 4.81
C SER A 98 3.01 14.99 4.99
N PRO A 99 1.85 15.00 5.68
CA PRO A 99 0.99 13.81 5.82
C PRO A 99 0.62 13.20 4.47
N SER A 100 0.29 14.02 3.47
CA SER A 100 -0.05 13.54 2.12
C SER A 100 1.11 12.82 1.43
N GLN A 101 2.33 13.36 1.56
CA GLN A 101 3.54 12.72 1.01
C GLN A 101 3.80 11.38 1.72
N TYR A 102 3.67 11.35 3.05
CA TYR A 102 3.83 10.14 3.83
C TYR A 102 2.84 9.05 3.41
N MET A 103 1.55 9.39 3.29
CA MET A 103 0.50 8.48 2.83
C MET A 103 0.78 7.93 1.42
N ARG A 104 1.24 8.80 0.51
CA ARG A 104 1.63 8.41 -0.85
C ARG A 104 2.77 7.40 -0.82
N THR A 105 3.84 7.70 -0.08
CA THR A 105 5.00 6.81 0.06
C THR A 105 4.60 5.44 0.58
N LEU A 106 3.77 5.37 1.63
CA LEU A 106 3.28 4.11 2.17
C LEU A 106 2.48 3.30 1.16
N ARG A 107 1.57 3.95 0.41
CA ARG A 107 0.78 3.28 -0.62
C ARG A 107 1.67 2.72 -1.74
N MET A 108 2.70 3.44 -2.14
CA MET A 108 3.62 2.98 -3.19
C MET A 108 4.52 1.84 -2.70
N GLN A 109 4.97 1.87 -1.45
CA GLN A 109 5.71 0.77 -0.83
C GLN A 109 4.86 -0.50 -0.75
N GLU A 110 3.61 -0.37 -0.33
CA GLU A 110 2.68 -1.49 -0.27
C GLU A 110 2.32 -2.03 -1.66
N ALA A 111 2.15 -1.12 -2.64
CA ALA A 111 1.97 -1.52 -4.04
C ALA A 111 3.15 -2.35 -4.57
N GLN A 112 4.38 -1.94 -4.24
CA GLN A 112 5.58 -2.71 -4.58
C GLN A 112 5.55 -4.11 -3.99
N ARG A 113 5.20 -4.23 -2.69
CA ARG A 113 5.09 -5.50 -2.00
C ARG A 113 4.06 -6.42 -2.66
N ILE A 114 2.84 -5.90 -2.90
CA ILE A 114 1.77 -6.67 -3.53
C ILE A 114 2.14 -7.10 -4.96
N LEU A 115 2.77 -6.20 -5.74
CA LEU A 115 3.23 -6.53 -7.09
C LEU A 115 4.27 -7.64 -7.11
N SER A 116 5.10 -7.75 -6.06
CA SER A 116 6.14 -8.78 -5.96
C SER A 116 5.64 -10.11 -5.39
N GLU A 117 4.60 -10.07 -4.56
CA GLU A 117 4.13 -11.25 -3.81
C GLU A 117 2.84 -11.85 -4.36
N THR A 118 2.15 -11.14 -5.27
CA THR A 118 0.84 -11.58 -5.77
C THR A 118 0.70 -11.42 -7.28
N PHE A 119 -0.29 -12.11 -7.83
CA PHE A 119 -0.69 -12.00 -9.25
C PHE A 119 -1.82 -10.97 -9.49
N LEU A 120 -2.18 -10.17 -8.48
CA LEU A 120 -3.23 -9.16 -8.61
C LEU A 120 -2.91 -8.17 -9.72
N SER A 121 -3.92 -7.82 -10.52
CA SER A 121 -3.78 -6.82 -11.58
C SER A 121 -3.53 -5.43 -11.01
N VAL A 122 -2.94 -4.54 -11.81
CA VAL A 122 -2.72 -3.13 -11.45
C VAL A 122 -4.03 -2.44 -11.05
N LYS A 123 -5.16 -2.83 -11.68
CA LYS A 123 -6.48 -2.31 -11.35
C LYS A 123 -6.92 -2.74 -9.95
N GLU A 124 -6.78 -4.02 -9.62
CA GLU A 124 -7.12 -4.54 -8.28
C GLU A 124 -6.28 -3.87 -7.21
N ILE A 125 -4.97 -3.74 -7.43
CA ILE A 125 -4.06 -3.08 -6.50
C ILE A 125 -4.44 -1.61 -6.28
N SER A 126 -4.72 -0.85 -7.34
CA SER A 126 -5.13 0.56 -7.20
C SER A 126 -6.45 0.71 -6.45
N THR A 127 -7.39 -0.21 -6.65
CA THR A 127 -8.65 -0.26 -5.91
C THR A 127 -8.44 -0.59 -4.43
N MET A 128 -7.60 -1.58 -4.13
CA MET A 128 -7.26 -1.97 -2.75
C MET A 128 -6.59 -0.84 -1.97
N LEU A 129 -5.72 -0.07 -2.59
CA LEU A 129 -4.95 1.00 -1.95
C LEU A 129 -5.74 2.32 -1.81
N GLY A 130 -7.06 2.27 -1.76
CA GLY A 130 -7.93 3.42 -1.51
C GLY A 130 -8.67 3.91 -2.74
N ASN A 131 -8.98 3.00 -3.67
CA ASN A 131 -9.74 3.28 -4.89
C ASN A 131 -9.13 4.41 -5.75
N ILE A 132 -7.81 4.36 -5.89
CA ILE A 132 -7.06 5.32 -6.71
C ILE A 132 -7.30 5.01 -8.20
N ASP A 133 -7.53 6.03 -9.02
CA ASP A 133 -7.57 5.86 -10.47
C ASP A 133 -6.30 5.17 -10.99
N ARG A 134 -6.48 4.16 -11.87
CA ARG A 134 -5.37 3.34 -12.37
C ARG A 134 -4.30 4.16 -13.08
N SER A 135 -4.69 5.18 -13.84
CA SER A 135 -3.75 6.00 -14.60
C SER A 135 -2.95 6.90 -13.66
N HIS A 136 -3.62 7.46 -12.66
CA HIS A 136 -2.98 8.24 -11.59
C HIS A 136 -2.02 7.36 -10.77
N PHE A 137 -2.47 6.18 -10.34
CA PHE A 137 -1.65 5.21 -9.63
C PHE A 137 -0.40 4.82 -10.43
N SER A 138 -0.54 4.49 -11.71
CA SER A 138 0.59 4.08 -12.55
C SER A 138 1.63 5.18 -12.72
N ARG A 139 1.20 6.44 -12.82
CA ARG A 139 2.11 7.60 -12.88
C ARG A 139 2.83 7.81 -11.56
N GLU A 140 2.11 7.75 -10.43
CA GLU A 140 2.70 7.88 -9.10
C GLU A 140 3.71 6.77 -8.82
N PHE A 141 3.36 5.53 -9.17
CA PHE A 141 4.24 4.37 -9.02
C PHE A 141 5.51 4.52 -9.85
N LYS A 142 5.39 5.01 -11.11
CA LYS A 142 6.55 5.27 -11.96
C LYS A 142 7.46 6.35 -11.38
N VAL A 143 6.90 7.41 -10.82
CA VAL A 143 7.69 8.46 -10.14
C VAL A 143 8.42 7.89 -8.91
N PHE A 144 7.77 7.00 -8.18
CA PHE A 144 8.32 6.40 -6.95
C PHE A 144 9.36 5.31 -7.24
N CYS A 145 9.10 4.43 -8.21
CA CYS A 145 9.92 3.24 -8.50
C CYS A 145 10.82 3.40 -9.73
N GLY A 146 10.73 4.51 -10.48
CA GLY A 146 11.45 4.72 -11.72
C GLY A 146 10.91 3.97 -12.93
N GLN A 147 9.92 3.07 -12.75
CA GLN A 147 9.33 2.23 -13.79
C GLN A 147 7.84 2.02 -13.51
N SER A 148 7.06 1.70 -14.55
CA SER A 148 5.63 1.43 -14.39
C SER A 148 5.37 0.14 -13.59
N PRO A 149 4.18 -0.05 -12.98
CA PRO A 149 3.82 -1.28 -12.28
C PRO A 149 3.97 -2.54 -13.15
N THR A 150 3.63 -2.43 -14.42
CA THR A 150 3.73 -3.55 -15.38
C THR A 150 5.18 -3.90 -15.71
N GLU A 151 6.04 -2.90 -15.91
CA GLU A 151 7.48 -3.09 -16.13
C GLU A 151 8.15 -3.67 -14.87
N PHE A 152 7.77 -3.17 -13.70
CA PHE A 152 8.24 -3.68 -12.42
C PHE A 152 7.97 -5.18 -12.27
N ARG A 153 6.74 -5.62 -12.55
CA ARG A 153 6.35 -7.04 -12.49
C ARG A 153 7.09 -7.88 -13.53
N LYS A 154 7.21 -7.41 -14.77
CA LYS A 154 7.95 -8.12 -15.83
C LYS A 154 9.41 -8.37 -15.43
N ARG A 155 10.05 -7.38 -14.81
CA ARG A 155 11.43 -7.50 -14.33
C ARG A 155 11.55 -8.54 -13.22
N LEU A 156 10.61 -8.58 -12.27
CA LEU A 156 10.62 -9.58 -11.21
C LEU A 156 10.48 -11.00 -11.77
N ASN A 157 9.54 -11.20 -12.71
CA ASN A 157 9.33 -12.50 -13.33
C ASN A 157 10.54 -12.94 -14.16
N ALA A 158 11.23 -12.02 -14.82
CA ALA A 158 12.47 -12.32 -15.56
C ALA A 158 13.65 -12.65 -14.65
N SER A 159 13.60 -12.19 -13.39
CA SER A 159 14.67 -12.43 -12.39
C SER A 159 14.46 -13.70 -11.57
N GLN A 160 13.31 -14.37 -11.71
CA GLN A 160 13.09 -15.67 -11.11
C GLN A 160 13.63 -16.74 -12.07
N PRO A 161 14.53 -17.66 -11.63
CA PRO A 161 14.92 -18.81 -12.42
C PRO A 161 13.64 -19.61 -12.76
N GLN A 162 13.34 -19.76 -14.04
CA GLN A 162 12.30 -20.68 -14.47
C GLN A 162 12.80 -22.07 -14.15
N ASP A 163 12.18 -22.71 -13.17
CA ASP A 163 12.46 -24.12 -12.88
C ASP A 163 11.90 -24.97 -14.05
N PRO A 164 12.75 -25.58 -14.90
CA PRO A 164 12.30 -26.29 -16.09
C PRO A 164 11.53 -27.58 -15.78
N THR A 165 11.36 -27.92 -14.50
CA THR A 165 10.81 -29.20 -14.07
C THR A 165 9.26 -29.28 -14.10
N GLN A 166 8.57 -28.17 -14.36
CA GLN A 166 7.10 -28.17 -14.36
C GLN A 166 6.43 -28.66 -15.67
N TYR A 167 7.19 -28.93 -16.71
CA TYR A 167 6.64 -29.38 -18.01
C TYR A 167 6.94 -30.85 -18.36
N ALA A 168 7.49 -31.61 -17.43
CA ALA A 168 7.83 -33.03 -17.64
C ALA A 168 6.81 -33.97 -16.98
N SER A 169 5.51 -33.73 -17.17
CA SER A 169 4.47 -34.72 -16.80
C SER A 169 3.33 -34.61 -17.80
N LYS A 170 3.51 -35.30 -18.93
CA LYS A 170 2.43 -35.70 -19.82
C LYS A 170 2.74 -37.06 -20.41
#